data_93005f5179995b554b8294b258d435f7
#
_entry.id   93005f5179995b554b8294b258d435f7
#
_cell.length_a   1.000
_cell.length_b   1.000
_cell.length_c   1.000
_cell.angle_alpha   90.00
_cell.angle_beta   90.00
_cell.angle_gamma   90.00
#
_symmetry.space_group_name_H-M   'P 1'
#
loop_
_entity.id
_entity.type
_entity.pdbx_description
1 polymer ?
#
loop_
_entity_poly.entity_id
_entity_poly.type
_entity_poly.pdbx_seq_one_letter_code
_entity_poly.pdbx_strand_id
1 'polypeptide(L)'
;MLVATSLKVSAQYSSCNDFGHFDLFIDIVPPAAVGAKILIDSAGSFPLSADTGNIVVPADFGDLPGGPHKTDDPGWVVNAGGLLDGEKLWFRALGALRYWDPTIEAWIGPVKGERVRYFGTIPFEVFLRNDPVELAFYKQGTIWSYGGLEGPLESPIDQAARDGSIHTHLDFCVEAADGDCALRGVGHTGNPSTGAYLIELQLFSDAGEGEKYRSSRPVQVLLNNGLTGDQCGTAIDALIQPTNVDSSEALPGAGVLIMTGY
;
A
#
# COMPACT_ATOMS: atom_id res chain seq x y z
N MET A 1 37.87 -24.70 4.66
CA MET A 1 37.32 -23.64 3.79
C MET A 1 35.89 -24.05 3.45
N LEU A 2 34.90 -23.61 4.27
CA LEU A 2 33.48 -23.88 4.01
C LEU A 2 32.99 -22.81 3.03
N VAL A 3 32.63 -23.25 1.84
CA VAL A 3 31.90 -22.39 0.88
C VAL A 3 30.44 -22.42 1.32
N ALA A 4 29.98 -21.32 1.92
CA ALA A 4 28.56 -21.13 2.18
C ALA A 4 27.86 -20.88 0.83
N THR A 5 27.24 -21.91 0.28
CA THR A 5 26.28 -21.76 -0.82
C THR A 5 25.02 -21.09 -0.26
N SER A 6 24.88 -19.79 -0.48
CA SER A 6 23.63 -19.08 -0.31
C SER A 6 22.60 -19.72 -1.24
N LEU A 7 21.68 -20.49 -0.70
CA LEU A 7 20.46 -20.89 -1.38
C LEU A 7 19.66 -19.60 -1.65
N LYS A 8 19.69 -19.12 -2.89
CA LYS A 8 18.72 -18.15 -3.36
C LYS A 8 17.36 -18.85 -3.30
N VAL A 9 16.58 -18.58 -2.28
CA VAL A 9 15.15 -18.81 -2.31
C VAL A 9 14.63 -17.78 -3.33
N SER A 10 14.53 -18.18 -4.60
CA SER A 10 13.81 -17.38 -5.57
C SER A 10 12.36 -17.40 -5.11
N ALA A 11 11.91 -16.28 -4.61
CA ALA A 11 10.52 -16.09 -4.25
C ALA A 11 9.66 -16.39 -5.49
N GLN A 12 8.56 -17.07 -5.26
CA GLN A 12 7.61 -17.58 -6.24
C GLN A 12 6.77 -16.43 -6.88
N TYR A 13 7.21 -15.18 -6.75
CA TYR A 13 6.57 -13.98 -7.28
C TYR A 13 7.27 -13.53 -8.57
N SER A 14 7.21 -14.40 -9.59
CA SER A 14 7.96 -14.20 -10.82
C SER A 14 7.36 -13.19 -11.78
N SER A 15 6.17 -12.64 -11.51
CA SER A 15 5.62 -11.54 -12.32
C SER A 15 4.49 -10.81 -11.62
N CYS A 16 4.47 -9.48 -11.68
CA CYS A 16 3.30 -8.69 -11.29
C CYS A 16 2.10 -8.95 -12.22
N ASN A 17 2.35 -9.34 -13.46
CA ASN A 17 1.31 -9.56 -14.48
C ASN A 17 0.47 -10.84 -14.27
N ASP A 18 0.75 -11.64 -13.24
CA ASP A 18 0.03 -12.88 -12.96
C ASP A 18 -1.11 -12.71 -11.94
N PHE A 19 -1.24 -11.53 -11.31
CA PHE A 19 -2.22 -11.37 -10.24
C PHE A 19 -3.64 -11.16 -10.79
N GLY A 20 -3.80 -10.53 -11.96
CA GLY A 20 -5.13 -10.21 -12.49
C GLY A 20 -5.96 -9.45 -11.43
N HIS A 21 -7.26 -9.56 -11.51
CA HIS A 21 -8.17 -9.02 -10.50
C HIS A 21 -8.18 -9.92 -9.26
N PHE A 22 -7.83 -9.38 -8.08
CA PHE A 22 -7.70 -10.17 -6.85
C PHE A 22 -8.12 -9.42 -5.58
N ASP A 23 -8.40 -10.21 -4.55
CA ASP A 23 -8.86 -9.76 -3.25
C ASP A 23 -7.83 -9.98 -2.14
N LEU A 24 -7.67 -9.01 -1.25
CA LEU A 24 -6.99 -9.16 0.02
C LEU A 24 -7.98 -9.54 1.12
N PHE A 25 -7.75 -10.70 1.70
CA PHE A 25 -8.55 -11.17 2.83
C PHE A 25 -8.11 -10.50 4.13
N ILE A 26 -9.10 -10.00 4.86
CA ILE A 26 -8.94 -9.33 6.14
C ILE A 26 -9.60 -10.19 7.20
N ASP A 27 -8.82 -10.68 8.16
CA ASP A 27 -9.31 -11.44 9.30
C ASP A 27 -9.44 -10.57 10.54
N ILE A 28 -10.56 -10.71 11.22
CA ILE A 28 -10.83 -10.06 12.50
C ILE A 28 -10.75 -11.13 13.60
N VAL A 29 -9.79 -11.00 14.51
CA VAL A 29 -9.49 -12.05 15.50
C VAL A 29 -9.48 -11.51 16.93
N PRO A 30 -10.39 -11.97 17.81
CA PRO A 30 -11.59 -12.79 17.52
C PRO A 30 -12.64 -11.99 16.74
N PRO A 31 -13.50 -12.68 15.95
CA PRO A 31 -14.51 -12.01 15.13
C PRO A 31 -15.47 -11.16 15.97
N ALA A 32 -15.87 -10.01 15.44
CA ALA A 32 -16.88 -9.10 15.99
C ALA A 32 -16.71 -8.76 17.49
N ALA A 33 -15.48 -8.81 18.03
CA ALA A 33 -15.20 -8.60 19.45
C ALA A 33 -14.38 -7.33 19.70
N VAL A 34 -14.69 -6.64 20.80
CA VAL A 34 -13.91 -5.46 21.23
C VAL A 34 -12.46 -5.86 21.50
N GLY A 35 -11.52 -5.08 20.98
CA GLY A 35 -10.07 -5.34 21.11
C GLY A 35 -9.53 -6.42 20.18
N ALA A 36 -10.34 -6.90 19.24
CA ALA A 36 -9.90 -7.79 18.17
C ALA A 36 -8.75 -7.17 17.37
N LYS A 37 -7.98 -8.02 16.72
CA LYS A 37 -6.91 -7.60 15.80
C LYS A 37 -7.42 -7.68 14.37
N ILE A 38 -7.03 -6.71 13.58
CA ILE A 38 -7.17 -6.76 12.12
C ILE A 38 -5.88 -7.36 11.58
N LEU A 39 -6.00 -8.49 10.89
CA LEU A 39 -4.90 -9.17 10.22
C LEU A 39 -5.14 -9.13 8.71
N ILE A 40 -4.14 -8.71 7.95
CA ILE A 40 -4.17 -8.72 6.49
C ILE A 40 -3.30 -9.89 6.05
N ASP A 41 -3.78 -10.68 5.09
CA ASP A 41 -3.06 -11.85 4.56
C ASP A 41 -2.58 -12.80 5.68
N SER A 42 -3.48 -13.24 6.54
CA SER A 42 -3.15 -14.17 7.62
C SER A 42 -2.59 -15.51 7.12
N ALA A 43 -2.87 -15.87 5.87
CA ALA A 43 -2.35 -17.07 5.20
C ALA A 43 -0.87 -16.92 4.80
N GLY A 44 -0.32 -15.71 4.77
CA GLY A 44 1.06 -15.46 4.38
C GLY A 44 1.32 -15.63 2.89
N SER A 45 0.37 -15.21 2.07
CA SER A 45 0.44 -15.31 0.60
C SER A 45 1.40 -14.29 -0.02
N PHE A 46 1.60 -13.15 0.66
CA PHE A 46 2.43 -12.05 0.18
C PHE A 46 3.76 -11.93 0.93
N PRO A 47 4.83 -11.45 0.28
CA PRO A 47 6.12 -11.27 0.91
C PRO A 47 6.12 -10.14 1.94
N LEU A 48 7.09 -10.19 2.84
CA LEU A 48 7.31 -9.14 3.83
C LEU A 48 8.48 -8.26 3.41
N SER A 49 8.31 -6.95 3.54
CA SER A 49 9.41 -6.00 3.39
C SER A 49 10.51 -6.29 4.41
N ALA A 50 11.76 -6.33 3.96
CA ALA A 50 12.90 -6.60 4.82
C ALA A 50 13.13 -5.50 5.87
N ASP A 51 12.84 -4.24 5.51
CA ASP A 51 13.09 -3.09 6.36
C ASP A 51 11.99 -2.90 7.42
N THR A 52 10.72 -3.13 7.05
CA THR A 52 9.58 -2.79 7.91
C THR A 52 8.84 -4.01 8.47
N GLY A 53 8.99 -5.18 7.83
CA GLY A 53 8.21 -6.38 8.12
C GLY A 53 6.74 -6.25 7.69
N ASN A 54 6.38 -5.22 6.92
CA ASN A 54 5.05 -5.04 6.37
C ASN A 54 4.87 -5.93 5.14
N ILE A 55 3.64 -6.39 4.89
CA ILE A 55 3.34 -7.14 3.66
C ILE A 55 3.46 -6.22 2.45
N VAL A 56 3.95 -6.77 1.34
CA VAL A 56 4.09 -6.09 0.04
C VAL A 56 3.12 -6.75 -0.93
N VAL A 57 2.13 -5.99 -1.37
CA VAL A 57 1.05 -6.45 -2.25
C VAL A 57 1.23 -5.79 -3.61
N PRO A 58 1.55 -6.53 -4.67
CA PRO A 58 1.62 -5.98 -6.01
C PRO A 58 0.24 -5.91 -6.66
N ALA A 59 0.00 -4.86 -7.45
CA ALA A 59 -1.15 -4.68 -8.31
C ALA A 59 -0.73 -3.97 -9.60
N ASP A 60 -1.47 -4.18 -10.69
CA ASP A 60 -1.16 -3.63 -12.00
C ASP A 60 -2.12 -2.50 -12.36
N PHE A 61 -1.60 -1.39 -12.90
CA PHE A 61 -2.43 -0.40 -13.55
C PHE A 61 -2.84 -0.88 -14.94
N GLY A 62 -4.02 -0.47 -15.39
CA GLY A 62 -4.54 -0.72 -16.74
C GLY A 62 -5.57 -1.85 -16.80
N ASP A 63 -5.94 -2.45 -15.70
CA ASP A 63 -6.97 -3.50 -15.60
C ASP A 63 -8.39 -2.94 -15.45
N LEU A 64 -8.52 -1.71 -14.95
CA LEU A 64 -9.81 -1.04 -14.76
C LEU A 64 -10.25 -0.30 -16.02
N PRO A 65 -11.55 -0.35 -16.38
CA PRO A 65 -12.14 0.49 -17.44
C PRO A 65 -12.09 1.99 -17.09
N GLY A 66 -10.93 2.58 -17.05
CA GLY A 66 -10.67 3.99 -16.68
C GLY A 66 -9.39 4.51 -17.29
N GLY A 67 -8.69 3.64 -18.00
CA GLY A 67 -7.45 3.96 -18.70
C GLY A 67 -6.22 3.22 -18.14
N PRO A 68 -5.08 3.41 -18.79
CA PRO A 68 -3.87 2.61 -18.54
C PRO A 68 -3.18 2.91 -17.19
N HIS A 69 -3.67 3.92 -16.47
CA HIS A 69 -3.07 4.40 -15.20
C HIS A 69 -4.04 4.30 -14.03
N LYS A 70 -4.99 3.37 -14.11
CA LYS A 70 -5.97 3.09 -13.06
C LYS A 70 -6.07 1.61 -12.78
N THR A 71 -6.35 1.26 -11.52
CA THR A 71 -6.68 -0.08 -11.06
C THR A 71 -7.63 0.01 -9.87
N ASP A 72 -8.42 -1.03 -9.65
CA ASP A 72 -9.21 -1.21 -8.45
C ASP A 72 -8.72 -2.39 -7.59
N ASP A 73 -7.51 -2.88 -7.89
CA ASP A 73 -6.81 -3.88 -7.12
C ASP A 73 -5.79 -3.28 -6.12
N PRO A 74 -5.65 -3.92 -4.97
CA PRO A 74 -6.40 -5.08 -4.48
C PRO A 74 -7.81 -4.72 -4.01
N GLY A 75 -8.76 -5.66 -4.19
CA GLY A 75 -10.02 -5.63 -3.48
C GLY A 75 -9.86 -5.95 -2.00
N TRP A 76 -10.85 -5.58 -1.20
CA TRP A 76 -10.87 -5.78 0.25
C TRP A 76 -12.03 -6.70 0.64
N VAL A 77 -11.71 -7.82 1.29
CA VAL A 77 -12.70 -8.82 1.67
C VAL A 77 -12.63 -9.11 3.16
N VAL A 78 -13.73 -8.94 3.85
CA VAL A 78 -13.98 -9.46 5.20
C VAL A 78 -15.07 -10.52 5.08
N ASN A 79 -14.81 -11.71 5.59
CA ASN A 79 -15.79 -12.79 5.56
C ASN A 79 -16.98 -12.53 6.50
N ALA A 80 -18.11 -13.17 6.23
CA ALA A 80 -19.29 -13.11 7.07
C ALA A 80 -18.96 -13.41 8.55
N GLY A 81 -19.51 -12.58 9.44
CA GLY A 81 -19.23 -12.63 10.88
C GLY A 81 -17.95 -11.95 11.32
N GLY A 82 -17.15 -11.40 10.41
CA GLY A 82 -15.91 -10.69 10.77
C GLY A 82 -16.20 -9.37 11.49
N LEU A 83 -17.08 -8.55 10.95
CA LEU A 83 -17.50 -7.27 11.51
C LEU A 83 -18.93 -7.32 12.08
N LEU A 84 -19.35 -6.29 12.80
CA LEU A 84 -20.73 -6.11 13.17
C LEU A 84 -21.54 -5.51 12.01
N ASP A 85 -22.86 -5.73 12.02
CA ASP A 85 -23.77 -5.09 11.08
C ASP A 85 -23.59 -3.56 11.10
N GLY A 86 -23.31 -2.99 9.93
CA GLY A 86 -23.12 -1.55 9.76
C GLY A 86 -21.78 -0.99 10.23
N GLU A 87 -20.88 -1.81 10.75
CA GLU A 87 -19.54 -1.40 11.13
C GLU A 87 -18.70 -1.01 9.91
N LYS A 88 -17.90 0.05 10.02
CA LYS A 88 -17.10 0.56 8.91
C LYS A 88 -15.66 0.10 9.03
N LEU A 89 -15.10 -0.36 7.92
CA LEU A 89 -13.67 -0.56 7.74
C LEU A 89 -13.08 0.70 7.09
N TRP A 90 -12.00 1.18 7.64
CA TRP A 90 -11.29 2.38 7.21
C TRP A 90 -9.86 2.06 6.83
N PHE A 91 -9.29 2.88 5.97
CA PHE A 91 -7.85 2.97 5.83
C PHE A 91 -7.32 4.30 6.35
N ARG A 92 -6.05 4.28 6.78
CA ARG A 92 -5.23 5.44 7.10
C ARG A 92 -4.02 5.44 6.19
N ALA A 93 -3.78 6.55 5.49
CA ALA A 93 -2.60 6.74 4.66
C ALA A 93 -1.35 6.95 5.51
N LEU A 94 -0.23 6.37 5.11
CA LEU A 94 1.05 6.47 5.80
C LEU A 94 2.17 6.83 4.82
N GLY A 95 3.21 7.46 5.33
CA GLY A 95 4.45 7.71 4.60
C GLY A 95 4.31 8.68 3.42
N ALA A 96 5.24 8.58 2.50
CA ALA A 96 5.27 9.34 1.25
C ALA A 96 5.38 8.36 0.06
N LEU A 97 5.06 8.83 -1.13
CA LEU A 97 5.20 8.05 -2.34
C LEU A 97 6.66 7.68 -2.60
N ARG A 98 6.90 6.40 -2.88
CA ARG A 98 8.18 5.91 -3.41
C ARG A 98 7.98 5.44 -4.85
N TYR A 99 9.01 5.59 -5.66
CA TYR A 99 9.01 5.21 -7.06
C TYR A 99 10.20 4.29 -7.36
N TRP A 100 9.94 3.20 -8.03
CA TRP A 100 10.95 2.33 -8.60
C TRP A 100 11.31 2.78 -10.00
N ASP A 101 12.55 3.22 -10.18
CA ASP A 101 13.08 3.55 -11.50
C ASP A 101 13.73 2.30 -12.12
N PRO A 102 13.15 1.73 -13.18
CA PRO A 102 13.70 0.54 -13.81
C PRO A 102 15.03 0.78 -14.55
N THR A 103 15.42 2.04 -14.76
CA THR A 103 16.69 2.37 -15.44
C THR A 103 17.89 2.23 -14.51
N ILE A 104 17.71 2.60 -13.25
CA ILE A 104 18.75 2.53 -12.22
C ILE A 104 18.52 1.42 -11.21
N GLU A 105 17.41 0.68 -11.37
CA GLU A 105 16.97 -0.43 -10.49
C GLU A 105 16.98 -0.04 -9.01
N ALA A 106 16.36 1.10 -8.69
CA ALA A 106 16.35 1.62 -7.32
C ALA A 106 15.01 2.27 -6.95
N TRP A 107 14.66 2.16 -5.66
CA TRP A 107 13.56 2.89 -5.05
C TRP A 107 13.99 4.32 -4.72
N ILE A 108 13.35 5.30 -5.35
CA ILE A 108 13.63 6.74 -5.20
C ILE A 108 12.32 7.51 -4.96
N GLY A 109 12.40 8.82 -4.80
CA GLY A 109 11.22 9.69 -4.88
C GLY A 109 10.79 9.91 -6.33
N PRO A 110 9.51 10.19 -6.62
CA PRO A 110 9.00 10.47 -7.96
C PRO A 110 9.71 11.67 -8.60
N VAL A 111 10.34 11.45 -9.74
CA VAL A 111 11.24 12.44 -10.37
C VAL A 111 10.47 13.55 -11.08
N LYS A 112 9.27 13.24 -11.58
CA LYS A 112 8.44 14.15 -12.37
C LYS A 112 7.30 14.79 -11.57
N GLY A 113 7.25 14.56 -10.25
CA GLY A 113 6.18 15.04 -9.40
C GLY A 113 4.89 14.23 -9.55
N GLU A 114 5.03 12.97 -9.94
CA GLU A 114 3.90 12.04 -9.98
C GLU A 114 3.28 11.86 -8.60
N ARG A 115 1.99 11.51 -8.61
CA ARG A 115 1.18 11.25 -7.43
C ARG A 115 0.39 9.98 -7.63
N VAL A 116 0.16 9.25 -6.56
CA VAL A 116 -0.82 8.17 -6.50
C VAL A 116 -2.02 8.66 -5.71
N ARG A 117 -3.19 8.47 -6.27
CA ARG A 117 -4.46 8.85 -5.65
C ARG A 117 -5.27 7.58 -5.38
N TYR A 118 -5.87 7.50 -4.18
CA TYR A 118 -6.75 6.42 -3.76
C TYR A 118 -8.09 6.97 -3.31
N PHE A 119 -9.15 6.49 -3.91
CA PHE A 119 -10.50 7.01 -3.68
C PHE A 119 -11.24 6.14 -2.68
N GLY A 120 -11.19 6.53 -1.41
CA GLY A 120 -12.06 5.95 -0.39
C GLY A 120 -13.54 6.30 -0.62
N THR A 121 -14.43 5.60 0.07
CA THR A 121 -15.85 5.96 0.07
C THR A 121 -16.06 7.28 0.82
N ILE A 122 -17.07 8.05 0.41
CA ILE A 122 -17.44 9.26 1.14
C ILE A 122 -18.21 8.83 2.40
N PRO A 123 -17.81 9.30 3.61
CA PRO A 123 -18.55 8.99 4.82
C PRO A 123 -20.03 9.38 4.67
N PHE A 124 -20.93 8.48 5.10
CA PHE A 124 -22.38 8.69 4.92
C PHE A 124 -22.87 9.99 5.57
N GLU A 125 -22.28 10.38 6.69
CA GLU A 125 -22.60 11.61 7.42
C GLU A 125 -22.24 12.85 6.60
N VAL A 126 -21.12 12.79 5.85
CA VAL A 126 -20.70 13.88 4.91
C VAL A 126 -21.67 13.95 3.75
N PHE A 127 -22.06 12.79 3.21
CA PHE A 127 -23.03 12.72 2.13
C PHE A 127 -24.41 13.30 2.56
N LEU A 128 -24.88 12.98 3.77
CA LEU A 128 -26.14 13.50 4.31
C LEU A 128 -26.13 15.01 4.54
N ARG A 129 -25.01 15.55 5.05
CA ARG A 129 -24.87 17.00 5.25
C ARG A 129 -24.86 17.76 3.92
N ASN A 130 -24.42 17.09 2.85
CA ASN A 130 -24.33 17.64 1.50
C ASN A 130 -23.56 19.00 1.45
N ASP A 131 -22.56 19.12 2.34
CA ASP A 131 -21.66 20.26 2.32
C ASP A 131 -20.72 20.18 1.11
N PRO A 132 -20.72 21.15 0.20
CA PRO A 132 -19.94 21.06 -1.02
C PRO A 132 -18.43 21.05 -0.77
N VAL A 133 -17.95 21.65 0.31
CA VAL A 133 -16.52 21.70 0.66
C VAL A 133 -16.06 20.33 1.19
N GLU A 134 -16.83 19.75 2.13
CA GLU A 134 -16.56 18.41 2.64
C GLU A 134 -16.65 17.35 1.54
N LEU A 135 -17.70 17.43 0.70
CA LEU A 135 -17.85 16.51 -0.43
C LEU A 135 -16.68 16.63 -1.42
N ALA A 136 -16.22 17.84 -1.73
CA ALA A 136 -15.06 18.04 -2.60
C ALA A 136 -13.78 17.47 -1.96
N PHE A 137 -13.61 17.64 -0.65
CA PHE A 137 -12.48 17.12 0.10
C PHE A 137 -12.38 15.58 0.02
N TYR A 138 -13.48 14.87 0.22
CA TYR A 138 -13.46 13.40 0.10
C TYR A 138 -13.39 12.92 -1.36
N LYS A 139 -14.02 13.63 -2.30
CA LYS A 139 -14.01 13.28 -3.72
C LYS A 139 -12.64 13.39 -4.37
N GLN A 140 -11.75 14.21 -3.84
CA GLN A 140 -10.39 14.29 -4.37
C GLN A 140 -9.56 13.03 -4.10
N GLY A 141 -9.97 12.20 -3.13
CA GLY A 141 -9.21 11.03 -2.68
C GLY A 141 -8.00 11.38 -1.84
N THR A 142 -7.39 10.35 -1.28
CA THR A 142 -6.11 10.43 -0.58
C THR A 142 -4.98 10.45 -1.59
N ILE A 143 -4.01 11.34 -1.44
CA ILE A 143 -2.93 11.55 -2.39
C ILE A 143 -1.59 11.30 -1.71
N TRP A 144 -0.80 10.39 -2.27
CA TRP A 144 0.61 10.21 -1.94
C TRP A 144 1.46 10.92 -2.98
N SER A 145 2.37 11.75 -2.52
CA SER A 145 3.37 12.44 -3.34
C SER A 145 4.76 12.31 -2.70
N TYR A 146 5.78 12.74 -3.40
CA TYR A 146 7.12 12.85 -2.79
C TYR A 146 7.13 13.79 -1.58
N GLY A 147 6.32 14.85 -1.62
CA GLY A 147 6.18 15.82 -0.53
C GLY A 147 5.40 15.32 0.69
N GLY A 148 4.78 14.14 0.61
CA GLY A 148 3.95 13.57 1.67
C GLY A 148 2.53 13.31 1.22
N LEU A 149 1.60 13.45 2.17
CA LEU A 149 0.19 13.11 2.03
C LEU A 149 -0.68 14.36 1.88
N GLU A 150 -1.70 14.27 1.02
CA GLU A 150 -2.70 15.33 0.81
C GLU A 150 -4.11 14.71 0.76
N GLY A 151 -5.14 15.55 0.94
CA GLY A 151 -6.53 15.12 0.96
C GLY A 151 -6.95 14.41 2.25
N PRO A 152 -8.01 13.62 2.24
CA PRO A 152 -8.44 12.86 3.41
C PRO A 152 -7.42 11.76 3.72
N LEU A 153 -6.70 11.91 4.85
CA LEU A 153 -5.70 10.93 5.28
C LEU A 153 -6.33 9.64 5.80
N GLU A 154 -7.59 9.68 6.13
CA GLU A 154 -8.43 8.56 6.53
C GLU A 154 -9.73 8.60 5.73
N SER A 155 -10.12 7.44 5.21
CA SER A 155 -11.40 7.30 4.51
C SER A 155 -11.97 5.91 4.73
N PRO A 156 -13.30 5.76 4.73
CA PRO A 156 -13.91 4.45 4.76
C PRO A 156 -13.55 3.67 3.49
N ILE A 157 -13.27 2.39 3.68
CA ILE A 157 -13.23 1.41 2.60
C ILE A 157 -14.66 1.05 2.26
N ASP A 158 -15.39 0.51 3.25
CA ASP A 158 -16.80 0.18 3.10
C ASP A 158 -17.47 -0.01 4.46
N GLN A 159 -18.77 -0.17 4.43
CA GLN A 159 -19.62 -0.52 5.58
C GLN A 159 -20.03 -1.98 5.49
N ALA A 160 -19.86 -2.72 6.58
CA ALA A 160 -20.21 -4.13 6.65
C ALA A 160 -21.71 -4.35 6.38
N ALA A 161 -22.00 -5.37 5.59
CA ALA A 161 -23.32 -5.88 5.39
C ALA A 161 -23.90 -6.47 6.69
N ARG A 162 -25.22 -6.82 6.69
CA ARG A 162 -25.89 -7.37 7.85
C ARG A 162 -25.24 -8.62 8.42
N ASP A 163 -24.58 -9.42 7.60
CA ASP A 163 -23.85 -10.62 8.02
C ASP A 163 -22.42 -10.34 8.48
N GLY A 164 -22.00 -9.08 8.49
CA GLY A 164 -20.67 -8.65 8.91
C GLY A 164 -19.59 -8.79 7.84
N SER A 165 -19.98 -9.01 6.59
CA SER A 165 -19.05 -9.12 5.47
C SER A 165 -18.81 -7.78 4.77
N ILE A 166 -17.67 -7.67 4.12
CA ILE A 166 -17.31 -6.63 3.14
C ILE A 166 -16.73 -7.31 1.91
N HIS A 167 -17.08 -6.82 0.73
CA HIS A 167 -16.36 -7.09 -0.51
C HIS A 167 -16.44 -5.84 -1.38
N THR A 168 -15.34 -5.15 -1.52
CA THR A 168 -15.29 -3.88 -2.24
C THR A 168 -13.96 -3.64 -2.90
N HIS A 169 -13.98 -2.94 -4.01
CA HIS A 169 -12.83 -2.46 -4.75
C HIS A 169 -12.87 -0.95 -4.79
N LEU A 170 -11.73 -0.31 -4.56
CA LEU A 170 -11.60 1.14 -4.57
C LEU A 170 -10.55 1.56 -5.58
N ASP A 171 -10.85 2.60 -6.35
CA ASP A 171 -9.99 3.03 -7.46
C ASP A 171 -8.66 3.62 -6.98
N PHE A 172 -7.56 3.09 -7.50
CA PHE A 172 -6.25 3.74 -7.50
C PHE A 172 -6.00 4.40 -8.85
N CYS A 173 -5.26 5.49 -8.83
CA CYS A 173 -4.82 6.17 -10.03
C CYS A 173 -3.42 6.73 -9.84
N VAL A 174 -2.54 6.54 -10.82
CA VAL A 174 -1.29 7.30 -10.90
C VAL A 174 -1.46 8.45 -11.89
N GLU A 175 -1.01 9.63 -11.51
CA GLU A 175 -1.08 10.84 -12.32
C GLU A 175 0.28 11.54 -12.38
N ALA A 176 0.61 12.13 -13.52
CA ALA A 176 1.73 13.04 -13.68
C ALA A 176 1.49 14.36 -12.92
N ALA A 177 2.49 15.21 -12.82
CA ALA A 177 2.39 16.49 -12.12
C ALA A 177 1.27 17.41 -12.65
N ASP A 178 0.94 17.31 -13.92
CA ASP A 178 -0.14 18.03 -14.61
C ASP A 178 -1.42 17.20 -14.75
N GLY A 179 -1.45 16.01 -14.16
CA GLY A 179 -2.61 15.13 -14.18
C GLY A 179 -3.68 15.55 -13.17
N ASP A 180 -4.89 15.11 -13.42
CA ASP A 180 -6.04 15.24 -12.54
C ASP A 180 -6.92 13.99 -12.67
N CYS A 181 -6.65 13.00 -11.84
CA CYS A 181 -7.47 11.80 -11.74
C CYS A 181 -8.82 12.14 -11.13
N ALA A 182 -9.88 11.66 -11.75
CA ALA A 182 -11.23 11.81 -11.23
C ALA A 182 -11.82 10.45 -10.83
N LEU A 183 -12.56 10.45 -9.71
CA LEU A 183 -13.36 9.29 -9.30
C LEU A 183 -14.39 8.97 -10.39
N ARG A 184 -14.40 7.72 -10.85
CA ARG A 184 -15.33 7.19 -11.88
C ARG A 184 -15.40 8.02 -13.17
N GLY A 185 -14.31 8.69 -13.54
CA GLY A 185 -14.25 9.53 -14.73
C GLY A 185 -12.99 9.31 -15.55
N VAL A 186 -13.03 9.81 -16.80
CA VAL A 186 -11.85 9.91 -17.65
C VAL A 186 -11.07 11.15 -17.19
N GLY A 187 -10.42 11.04 -16.02
CA GLY A 187 -9.50 12.08 -15.59
C GLY A 187 -8.30 12.14 -16.55
N HIS A 188 -7.70 13.30 -16.69
CA HIS A 188 -6.45 13.44 -17.44
C HIS A 188 -5.30 13.01 -16.53
N THR A 189 -4.82 11.77 -16.69
CA THR A 189 -3.71 11.27 -15.86
C THR A 189 -2.35 11.87 -16.25
N GLY A 190 -2.27 12.59 -17.34
CA GLY A 190 -0.99 12.97 -17.94
C GLY A 190 -0.26 11.76 -18.52
N ASN A 191 1.06 11.78 -18.42
CA ASN A 191 1.91 10.67 -18.84
C ASN A 191 2.90 10.33 -17.70
N PRO A 192 2.43 9.62 -16.65
CA PRO A 192 3.30 9.22 -15.55
C PRO A 192 4.40 8.27 -16.04
N SER A 193 5.52 8.24 -15.31
CA SER A 193 6.68 7.43 -15.67
C SER A 193 6.36 5.94 -15.61
N THR A 194 6.92 5.17 -16.55
CA THR A 194 6.95 3.72 -16.44
C THR A 194 7.80 3.32 -15.25
N GLY A 195 7.25 2.52 -14.34
CA GLY A 195 7.91 2.12 -13.11
C GLY A 195 6.94 1.48 -12.13
N ALA A 196 7.32 1.29 -10.89
CA ALA A 196 6.41 0.91 -9.83
C ALA A 196 6.30 2.04 -8.79
N TYR A 197 5.10 2.20 -8.26
CA TYR A 197 4.77 3.19 -7.25
C TYR A 197 4.42 2.46 -5.96
N LEU A 198 5.03 2.84 -4.84
CA LEU A 198 4.80 2.22 -3.54
C LEU A 198 4.11 3.21 -2.62
N ILE A 199 2.95 2.83 -2.14
CA ILE A 199 2.21 3.52 -1.08
C ILE A 199 2.12 2.64 0.16
N GLU A 200 1.86 3.25 1.30
CA GLU A 200 1.64 2.53 2.54
C GLU A 200 0.34 2.97 3.18
N LEU A 201 -0.43 2.02 3.68
CA LEU A 201 -1.68 2.27 4.40
C LEU A 201 -1.86 1.29 5.55
N GLN A 202 -2.73 1.66 6.50
CA GLN A 202 -3.08 0.84 7.66
C GLN A 202 -4.61 0.76 7.77
N LEU A 203 -5.13 -0.42 8.07
CA LEU A 203 -6.56 -0.62 8.26
C LEU A 203 -6.94 -0.47 9.73
N PHE A 204 -8.12 0.09 9.96
CA PHE A 204 -8.77 0.12 11.27
C PHE A 204 -10.30 0.06 11.11
N SER A 205 -11.00 -0.23 12.17
CA SER A 205 -12.45 -0.23 12.14
C SER A 205 -13.01 0.87 13.03
N ASP A 206 -14.17 1.38 12.64
CA ASP A 206 -14.95 2.34 13.38
C ASP A 206 -16.33 1.76 13.66
N ALA A 207 -16.59 1.44 14.92
CA ALA A 207 -17.89 0.96 15.37
C ALA A 207 -18.89 2.10 15.67
N GLY A 208 -18.55 3.33 15.27
CA GLY A 208 -19.37 4.54 15.49
C GLY A 208 -19.06 5.30 16.79
N GLU A 209 -18.30 4.74 17.70
CA GLU A 209 -17.87 5.39 18.97
C GLU A 209 -16.35 5.34 19.19
N GLY A 210 -15.58 5.34 18.09
CA GLY A 210 -14.12 5.26 18.12
C GLY A 210 -13.57 3.92 17.65
N GLU A 211 -12.25 3.78 17.70
CA GLU A 211 -11.54 2.59 17.24
C GLU A 211 -11.89 1.38 18.10
N LYS A 212 -12.63 0.44 17.54
CA LYS A 212 -13.09 -0.75 18.24
C LYS A 212 -12.06 -1.88 18.20
N TYR A 213 -11.39 -2.04 17.06
CA TYR A 213 -10.36 -3.04 16.86
C TYR A 213 -8.98 -2.40 16.89
N ARG A 214 -7.98 -3.24 17.14
CA ARG A 214 -6.59 -2.79 16.97
C ARG A 214 -6.31 -2.66 15.48
N SER A 215 -5.75 -1.53 15.08
CA SER A 215 -5.31 -1.29 13.71
C SER A 215 -4.44 -2.46 13.21
N SER A 216 -4.52 -2.76 11.93
CA SER A 216 -3.64 -3.73 11.28
C SER A 216 -2.17 -3.30 11.38
N ARG A 217 -1.25 -4.20 11.03
CA ARG A 217 0.06 -3.73 10.56
C ARG A 217 -0.13 -2.92 9.28
N PRO A 218 0.76 -1.98 8.97
CA PRO A 218 0.75 -1.34 7.68
C PRO A 218 0.88 -2.36 6.54
N VAL A 219 0.28 -2.04 5.41
CA VAL A 219 0.43 -2.77 4.15
C VAL A 219 1.05 -1.84 3.12
N GLN A 220 2.00 -2.35 2.38
CA GLN A 220 2.63 -1.67 1.26
C GLN A 220 1.99 -2.17 -0.03
N VAL A 221 1.36 -1.27 -0.79
CA VAL A 221 0.78 -1.59 -2.10
C VAL A 221 1.76 -1.11 -3.17
N LEU A 222 2.29 -2.06 -3.95
CA LEU A 222 3.16 -1.81 -5.08
C LEU A 222 2.32 -1.78 -6.35
N LEU A 223 2.20 -0.62 -6.95
CA LEU A 223 1.37 -0.35 -8.12
C LEU A 223 2.26 -0.30 -9.36
N ASN A 224 2.18 -1.31 -10.20
CA ASN A 224 2.97 -1.42 -11.44
C ASN A 224 2.36 -0.54 -12.54
N ASN A 225 3.17 0.35 -13.12
CA ASN A 225 2.82 1.18 -14.27
C ASN A 225 3.70 0.84 -15.47
N GLY A 226 3.38 -0.25 -16.14
CA GLY A 226 3.99 -0.64 -17.41
C GLY A 226 5.37 -1.30 -17.31
N LEU A 227 5.79 -1.80 -16.14
CA LEU A 227 6.93 -2.71 -16.04
C LEU A 227 6.57 -4.09 -16.61
N THR A 228 7.56 -4.77 -17.15
CA THR A 228 7.44 -6.21 -17.42
C THR A 228 7.41 -7.00 -16.10
N GLY A 229 6.96 -8.26 -16.15
CA GLY A 229 6.93 -9.13 -14.97
C GLY A 229 8.30 -9.25 -14.29
N ASP A 230 9.38 -9.42 -15.07
CA ASP A 230 10.75 -9.51 -14.55
C ASP A 230 11.21 -8.22 -13.86
N GLN A 231 10.90 -7.06 -14.45
CA GLN A 231 11.24 -5.76 -13.87
C GLN A 231 10.47 -5.50 -12.58
N CYS A 232 9.19 -5.89 -12.55
CA CYS A 232 8.38 -5.77 -11.35
C CYS A 232 8.84 -6.74 -10.27
N GLY A 233 9.21 -7.98 -10.64
CA GLY A 233 9.85 -8.93 -9.73
C GLY A 233 11.12 -8.35 -9.10
N THR A 234 11.97 -7.67 -9.90
CA THR A 234 13.16 -6.98 -9.39
C THR A 234 12.82 -5.89 -8.38
N ALA A 235 11.76 -5.11 -8.65
CA ALA A 235 11.30 -4.08 -7.72
C ALA A 235 10.80 -4.67 -6.38
N ILE A 236 10.09 -5.80 -6.42
CA ILE A 236 9.66 -6.54 -5.21
C ILE A 236 10.88 -7.08 -4.47
N ASP A 237 11.81 -7.74 -5.19
CA ASP A 237 13.01 -8.30 -4.59
C ASP A 237 13.83 -7.24 -3.84
N ALA A 238 13.91 -6.02 -4.37
CA ALA A 238 14.57 -4.91 -3.70
C ALA A 238 13.86 -4.43 -2.41
N LEU A 239 12.59 -4.77 -2.19
CA LEU A 239 11.88 -4.48 -0.95
C LEU A 239 12.01 -5.61 0.07
N ILE A 240 12.05 -6.87 -0.38
CA ILE A 240 12.00 -8.04 0.49
C ILE A 240 13.39 -8.60 0.86
N GLN A 241 14.42 -8.23 0.12
CA GLN A 241 15.79 -8.60 0.45
C GLN A 241 16.39 -7.54 1.38
N PRO A 242 17.07 -7.95 2.48
CA PRO A 242 17.79 -6.98 3.28
C PRO A 242 18.84 -6.29 2.40
N THR A 243 18.81 -4.96 2.39
CA THR A 243 19.89 -4.21 1.75
C THR A 243 21.20 -4.70 2.37
N ASN A 244 22.03 -5.40 1.59
CA ASN A 244 23.40 -5.68 1.99
C ASN A 244 24.11 -4.32 2.03
N VAL A 245 24.00 -3.64 3.19
CA VAL A 245 24.93 -2.55 3.50
C VAL A 245 26.27 -3.25 3.55
N ASP A 246 27.03 -3.07 2.48
CA ASP A 246 28.36 -3.60 2.36
C ASP A 246 29.15 -3.11 3.57
N SER A 247 29.36 -4.00 4.54
CA SER A 247 30.11 -3.70 5.76
C SER A 247 31.61 -3.55 5.49
N SER A 248 31.96 -3.28 4.23
CA SER A 248 33.35 -3.07 3.78
C SER A 248 33.89 -1.64 3.99
N GLU A 249 33.05 -0.68 4.40
CA GLU A 249 33.57 0.56 4.97
C GLU A 249 33.80 0.40 6.49
N ALA A 250 34.66 -0.53 6.85
CA ALA A 250 35.34 -0.48 8.13
C ALA A 250 36.17 0.82 8.18
N LEU A 251 35.68 1.76 9.00
CA LEU A 251 36.42 3.00 9.26
C LEU A 251 37.90 2.67 9.56
N PRO A 252 38.87 3.21 8.81
CA PRO A 252 40.26 3.02 9.15
C PRO A 252 40.56 3.81 10.41
N GLY A 253 40.85 3.09 11.51
CA GLY A 253 41.64 3.62 12.62
C GLY A 253 40.86 4.25 13.78
N ALA A 254 40.16 3.45 14.58
CA ALA A 254 40.01 3.74 16.00
C ALA A 254 41.19 3.05 16.73
N GLY A 255 42.28 3.75 16.93
CA GLY A 255 43.40 3.32 17.76
C GLY A 255 42.90 3.07 19.19
N VAL A 256 43.11 1.85 19.67
CA VAL A 256 42.90 1.49 21.08
C VAL A 256 43.90 2.25 21.93
N LEU A 257 43.46 3.25 22.68
CA LEU A 257 44.24 3.92 23.69
C LEU A 257 44.23 3.01 24.94
N ILE A 258 45.30 2.24 25.12
CA ILE A 258 45.54 1.50 26.37
C ILE A 258 46.05 2.50 27.40
N MET A 259 45.20 2.87 28.35
CA MET A 259 45.64 3.59 29.54
C MET A 259 46.13 2.56 30.58
N THR A 260 47.44 2.48 30.75
CA THR A 260 48.08 1.83 31.91
C THR A 260 48.05 2.80 33.06
N GLY A 261 47.25 2.53 34.08
CA GLY A 261 47.27 3.24 35.36
C GLY A 261 48.37 2.70 36.27
N TYR A 262 49.10 3.64 36.88
CA TYR A 262 49.85 3.40 38.15
C TYR A 262 48.97 3.76 39.33
#